data_44cd7a93961fced482885cc626d1939c
#
_entry.id   44cd7a93961fced482885cc626d1939c
#
_cell.length_a   1.000
_cell.length_b   1.000
_cell.length_c   1.000
_cell.angle_alpha   90.00
_cell.angle_beta   90.00
_cell.angle_gamma   90.00
#
_symmetry.space_group_name_H-M   'P 1'
#
loop_
_entity.id
_entity.type
_entity.pdbx_description
1 polymer ?
#
loop_
_entity_poly.entity_id
_entity_poly.type
_entity_poly.pdbx_seq_one_letter_code
_entity_poly.pdbx_strand_id
1 'polypeptide(L)'
;MNRIKLFLSSVQNEFAVERRRIADYIRQDALFSLYFDPFLFEELPAQDRSAQTAYLEQAAKAEVYLLLLGKQYGYVDAEGISPTEREYDIATAHHAYRIAFIKEVSEREAKEEAF
;
A
#
# COMPACT_ATOMS: atom_id res chain seq x y z
N MET A 1 -9.34 -19.05 12.76
CA MET A 1 -9.16 -18.83 11.31
C MET A 1 -8.17 -17.71 11.09
N ASN A 2 -7.19 -17.95 10.21
CA ASN A 2 -6.22 -16.92 9.87
C ASN A 2 -6.87 -15.87 8.95
N ARG A 3 -6.61 -14.59 9.27
CA ARG A 3 -7.11 -13.52 8.42
C ARG A 3 -6.23 -13.36 7.18
N ILE A 4 -6.86 -12.89 6.10
CA ILE A 4 -6.17 -12.58 4.86
C ILE A 4 -5.43 -11.25 5.05
N LYS A 5 -4.14 -11.24 4.80
CA LYS A 5 -3.33 -10.03 4.93
C LYS A 5 -3.56 -9.13 3.73
N LEU A 6 -4.07 -7.93 3.99
CA LEU A 6 -4.35 -6.91 2.99
C LEU A 6 -3.38 -5.76 3.16
N PHE A 7 -2.54 -5.54 2.15
CA PHE A 7 -1.55 -4.48 2.16
C PHE A 7 -2.08 -3.26 1.41
N LEU A 8 -2.13 -2.11 2.09
CA LEU A 8 -2.54 -0.85 1.49
C LEU A 8 -1.31 -0.08 1.02
N SER A 9 -1.24 0.20 -0.27
CA SER A 9 -0.11 0.87 -0.89
C SER A 9 -0.55 2.13 -1.62
N SER A 10 0.15 3.22 -1.36
CA SER A 10 -0.05 4.50 -2.04
C SER A 10 1.01 5.49 -1.59
N VAL A 11 1.05 6.67 -2.20
CA VAL A 11 1.79 7.80 -1.64
C VAL A 11 1.06 8.26 -0.38
N GLN A 12 1.72 8.14 0.78
CA GLN A 12 1.08 8.37 2.07
C GLN A 12 0.51 9.77 2.23
N ASN A 13 1.27 10.79 1.81
CA ASN A 13 0.83 12.17 1.95
C ASN A 13 -0.45 12.46 1.16
N GLU A 14 -0.54 11.94 -0.05
CA GLU A 14 -1.70 12.17 -0.91
C GLU A 14 -2.94 11.45 -0.42
N PHE A 15 -2.78 10.24 0.12
CA PHE A 15 -3.89 9.37 0.50
C PHE A 15 -4.00 9.11 2.01
N ALA A 16 -3.42 9.98 2.84
CA ALA A 16 -3.39 9.76 4.30
C ALA A 16 -4.79 9.52 4.89
N VAL A 17 -5.79 10.30 4.48
CA VAL A 17 -7.16 10.17 4.97
C VAL A 17 -7.81 8.91 4.43
N GLU A 18 -7.68 8.67 3.14
CA GLU A 18 -8.29 7.50 2.48
C GLU A 18 -7.72 6.19 3.04
N ARG A 19 -6.40 6.12 3.24
CA ARG A 19 -5.73 4.95 3.82
C ARG A 19 -6.31 4.64 5.19
N ARG A 20 -6.40 5.63 6.05
CA ARG A 20 -6.93 5.47 7.40
C ARG A 20 -8.39 5.04 7.39
N ARG A 21 -9.21 5.67 6.54
CA ARG A 21 -10.64 5.33 6.44
C ARG A 21 -10.87 3.92 5.95
N ILE A 22 -10.10 3.46 4.97
CA ILE A 22 -10.22 2.10 4.46
C ILE A 22 -9.87 1.08 5.55
N ALA A 23 -8.76 1.30 6.24
CA ALA A 23 -8.35 0.39 7.31
C ALA A 23 -9.36 0.36 8.46
N ASP A 24 -9.84 1.52 8.88
CA ASP A 24 -10.83 1.61 9.96
C ASP A 24 -12.16 0.95 9.55
N TYR A 25 -12.60 1.15 8.31
CA TYR A 25 -13.81 0.51 7.82
C TYR A 25 -13.69 -1.01 7.89
N ILE A 26 -12.59 -1.57 7.41
CA ILE A 26 -12.37 -3.02 7.41
C ILE A 26 -12.34 -3.55 8.84
N ARG A 27 -11.67 -2.85 9.75
CA ARG A 27 -11.54 -3.28 11.15
C ARG A 27 -12.84 -3.20 11.94
N GLN A 28 -13.73 -2.27 11.56
CA GLN A 28 -14.98 -2.03 12.27
C GLN A 28 -16.16 -2.79 11.66
N ASP A 29 -16.06 -3.21 10.42
CA ASP A 29 -17.14 -3.95 9.76
C ASP A 29 -17.22 -5.36 10.34
N ALA A 30 -18.45 -5.80 10.67
CA ALA A 30 -18.67 -7.09 11.33
C ALA A 30 -18.22 -8.28 10.47
N LEU A 31 -18.31 -8.14 9.14
CA LEU A 31 -17.92 -9.22 8.23
C LEU A 31 -16.44 -9.12 7.84
N PHE A 32 -16.01 -7.94 7.38
CA PHE A 32 -14.64 -7.78 6.88
C PHE A 32 -13.59 -7.95 7.97
N SER A 33 -13.88 -7.55 9.20
CA SER A 33 -12.93 -7.71 10.30
C SER A 33 -12.64 -9.18 10.64
N LEU A 34 -13.54 -10.08 10.29
CA LEU A 34 -13.33 -11.51 10.48
C LEU A 34 -12.36 -12.12 9.47
N TYR A 35 -12.28 -11.56 8.26
CA TYR A 35 -11.56 -12.17 7.16
C TYR A 35 -10.30 -11.42 6.75
N PHE A 36 -10.21 -10.11 7.02
CA PHE A 36 -9.12 -9.29 6.53
C PHE A 36 -8.37 -8.61 7.67
N ASP A 37 -7.05 -8.56 7.52
CA ASP A 37 -6.14 -7.85 8.42
C ASP A 37 -5.43 -6.78 7.59
N PRO A 38 -5.89 -5.51 7.63
CA PRO A 38 -5.27 -4.46 6.86
C PRO A 38 -3.95 -4.01 7.48
N PHE A 39 -2.94 -3.83 6.64
CA PHE A 39 -1.64 -3.32 7.04
C PHE A 39 -1.44 -1.91 6.50
N LEU A 40 -1.07 -0.99 7.37
CA LEU A 40 -0.67 0.37 7.02
C LEU A 40 0.76 0.60 7.50
N PHE A 41 1.64 0.99 6.58
CA PHE A 41 3.03 1.25 6.92
C PHE A 41 3.19 2.29 8.04
N GLU A 42 2.37 3.34 8.02
CA GLU A 42 2.43 4.42 9.01
C GLU A 42 2.07 3.97 10.43
N GLU A 43 1.51 2.78 10.59
CA GLU A 43 1.20 2.20 11.90
C GLU A 43 2.33 1.37 12.48
N LEU A 44 3.41 1.16 11.72
CA LEU A 44 4.55 0.41 12.23
C LEU A 44 5.24 1.17 13.35
N PRO A 45 5.56 0.50 14.47
CA PRO A 45 6.36 1.12 15.51
C PRO A 45 7.79 1.37 15.01
N ALA A 46 8.48 2.32 15.66
CA ALA A 46 9.89 2.57 15.38
C ALA A 46 10.69 1.30 15.61
N GLN A 47 11.55 0.96 14.66
CA GLN A 47 12.37 -0.25 14.70
C GLN A 47 13.81 0.08 14.34
N ASP A 48 14.74 -0.78 14.76
CA ASP A 48 16.15 -0.61 14.46
C ASP A 48 16.48 -0.83 12.99
N ARG A 49 15.72 -1.69 12.30
CA ARG A 49 15.92 -1.92 10.87
C ARG A 49 15.29 -0.80 10.04
N SER A 50 15.78 -0.66 8.82
CA SER A 50 15.32 0.40 7.94
C SER A 50 13.82 0.28 7.61
N ALA A 51 13.18 1.43 7.40
CA ALA A 51 11.79 1.47 6.98
C ALA A 51 11.59 0.71 5.67
N GLN A 52 12.54 0.81 4.74
CA GLN A 52 12.47 0.12 3.46
C GLN A 52 12.39 -1.39 3.64
N THR A 53 13.22 -1.96 4.52
CA THR A 53 13.18 -3.39 4.80
C THR A 53 11.84 -3.80 5.38
N ALA A 54 11.30 -3.00 6.32
CA ALA A 54 10.03 -3.32 6.97
C ALA A 54 8.87 -3.39 5.98
N TYR A 55 8.72 -2.39 5.11
CA TYR A 55 7.59 -2.40 4.18
C TYR A 55 7.73 -3.47 3.10
N LEU A 56 8.94 -3.76 2.64
CA LEU A 56 9.15 -4.82 1.66
C LEU A 56 8.81 -6.20 2.22
N GLU A 57 9.13 -6.46 3.48
CA GLU A 57 8.75 -7.70 4.14
C GLU A 57 7.23 -7.86 4.21
N GLN A 58 6.51 -6.80 4.55
CA GLN A 58 5.07 -6.83 4.65
C GLN A 58 4.41 -6.99 3.27
N ALA A 59 4.94 -6.31 2.25
CA ALA A 59 4.44 -6.47 0.88
C ALA A 59 4.62 -7.91 0.39
N ALA A 60 5.72 -8.56 0.76
CA ALA A 60 5.98 -9.94 0.38
C ALA A 60 5.01 -10.93 1.05
N LYS A 61 4.49 -10.58 2.23
CA LYS A 61 3.54 -11.42 2.97
C LYS A 61 2.09 -11.18 2.58
N ALA A 62 1.81 -10.14 1.80
CA ALA A 62 0.44 -9.76 1.45
C ALA A 62 -0.22 -10.82 0.57
N GLU A 63 -1.45 -11.17 0.91
CA GLU A 63 -2.29 -12.04 0.07
C GLU A 63 -3.17 -11.21 -0.84
N VAL A 64 -3.60 -10.02 -0.38
CA VAL A 64 -4.31 -9.02 -1.18
C VAL A 64 -3.52 -7.73 -1.12
N TYR A 65 -3.26 -7.15 -2.28
CA TYR A 65 -2.53 -5.90 -2.42
C TYR A 65 -3.46 -4.85 -3.01
N LEU A 66 -3.77 -3.84 -2.22
CA LEU A 66 -4.65 -2.74 -2.62
C LEU A 66 -3.82 -1.51 -2.91
N LEU A 67 -3.82 -1.09 -4.16
CA LEU A 67 -3.02 0.04 -4.65
C LEU A 67 -3.93 1.23 -4.95
N LEU A 68 -3.56 2.40 -4.41
CA LEU A 68 -4.25 3.65 -4.71
C LEU A 68 -3.32 4.54 -5.52
N LEU A 69 -3.71 4.85 -6.74
CA LEU A 69 -2.96 5.73 -7.63
C LEU A 69 -3.64 7.09 -7.74
N GLY A 70 -2.85 8.14 -7.60
CA GLY A 70 -3.37 9.50 -7.66
C GLY A 70 -2.45 10.40 -8.49
N LYS A 71 -2.22 11.61 -8.00
CA LYS A 71 -1.43 12.62 -8.69
C LYS A 71 0.07 12.42 -8.50
N GLN A 72 0.49 12.09 -7.28
CA GLN A 72 1.90 12.08 -6.88
C GLN A 72 2.51 10.69 -7.03
N TYR A 73 3.72 10.66 -7.57
CA TYR A 73 4.54 9.44 -7.60
C TYR A 73 5.22 9.19 -6.25
N GLY A 74 5.51 10.26 -5.51
CA GLY A 74 6.20 10.23 -4.24
C GLY A 74 7.70 10.42 -4.39
N TYR A 75 8.42 10.35 -3.27
CA TYR A 75 9.87 10.42 -3.32
C TYR A 75 10.45 9.14 -3.93
N VAL A 76 11.65 9.26 -4.49
CA VAL A 76 12.30 8.13 -5.15
C VAL A 76 13.55 7.70 -4.40
N ASP A 77 13.90 6.41 -4.54
CA ASP A 77 15.15 5.89 -4.00
C ASP A 77 16.32 6.15 -4.97
N ALA A 78 17.48 5.58 -4.67
CA ALA A 78 18.68 5.77 -5.49
C ALA A 78 18.52 5.30 -6.95
N GLU A 79 17.56 4.40 -7.19
CA GLU A 79 17.28 3.88 -8.53
C GLU A 79 16.15 4.63 -9.23
N GLY A 80 15.59 5.67 -8.61
CA GLY A 80 14.53 6.47 -9.18
C GLY A 80 13.13 5.85 -9.06
N ILE A 81 12.93 4.91 -8.13
CA ILE A 81 11.68 4.19 -7.96
C ILE A 81 11.09 4.53 -6.59
N SER A 82 9.79 4.80 -6.54
CA SER A 82 9.09 5.11 -5.31
C SER A 82 8.85 3.86 -4.46
N PRO A 83 8.67 4.01 -3.13
CA PRO A 83 8.29 2.88 -2.28
C PRO A 83 7.03 2.18 -2.77
N THR A 84 6.02 2.94 -3.22
CA THR A 84 4.76 2.38 -3.72
C THR A 84 5.01 1.44 -4.91
N GLU A 85 5.84 1.85 -5.87
CA GLU A 85 6.15 1.00 -7.01
C GLU A 85 6.95 -0.24 -6.60
N ARG A 86 7.88 -0.09 -5.64
CA ARG A 86 8.63 -1.23 -5.08
C ARG A 86 7.71 -2.25 -4.44
N GLU A 87 6.76 -1.78 -3.65
CA GLU A 87 5.77 -2.65 -3.00
C GLU A 87 4.95 -3.40 -4.03
N TYR A 88 4.52 -2.72 -5.08
CA TYR A 88 3.76 -3.34 -6.15
C TYR A 88 4.57 -4.44 -6.85
N ASP A 89 5.85 -4.18 -7.14
CA ASP A 89 6.72 -5.16 -7.77
C ASP A 89 6.90 -6.41 -6.90
N ILE A 90 7.08 -6.21 -5.59
CA ILE A 90 7.22 -7.33 -4.64
C ILE A 90 5.92 -8.14 -4.57
N ALA A 91 4.78 -7.47 -4.47
CA ALA A 91 3.48 -8.16 -4.42
C ALA A 91 3.24 -8.96 -5.71
N THR A 92 3.63 -8.40 -6.85
CA THR A 92 3.53 -9.08 -8.14
C THR A 92 4.40 -10.33 -8.16
N ALA A 93 5.63 -10.23 -7.68
CA ALA A 93 6.56 -11.36 -7.64
C ALA A 93 6.06 -12.49 -6.73
N HIS A 94 5.31 -12.16 -5.68
CA HIS A 94 4.76 -13.14 -4.72
C HIS A 94 3.33 -13.54 -5.04
N HIS A 95 2.81 -13.17 -6.22
CA HIS A 95 1.49 -13.59 -6.70
C HIS A 95 0.32 -13.14 -5.83
N ALA A 96 0.43 -11.99 -5.16
CA ALA A 96 -0.67 -11.41 -4.40
C ALA A 96 -1.82 -11.04 -5.34
N TYR A 97 -3.05 -11.15 -4.85
CA TYR A 97 -4.21 -10.63 -5.58
C TYR A 97 -4.17 -9.12 -5.53
N ARG A 98 -4.12 -8.49 -6.70
CA ARG A 98 -3.89 -7.03 -6.80
C ARG A 98 -5.16 -6.33 -7.24
N ILE A 99 -5.54 -5.29 -6.49
CA ILE A 99 -6.65 -4.41 -6.81
C ILE A 99 -6.11 -2.99 -6.86
N ALA A 100 -6.33 -2.29 -7.96
CA ALA A 100 -5.86 -0.92 -8.12
C ALA A 100 -7.05 0.01 -8.31
N PHE A 101 -7.08 1.08 -7.52
CA PHE A 101 -8.02 2.18 -7.69
C PHE A 101 -7.26 3.41 -8.18
N ILE A 102 -7.73 3.99 -9.28
CA ILE A 102 -7.10 5.16 -9.88
C ILE A 102 -7.98 6.36 -9.62
N LYS A 103 -7.45 7.31 -8.82
CA LYS A 103 -8.18 8.53 -8.52
C LYS A 103 -8.22 9.43 -9.75
N GLU A 104 -9.39 9.95 -10.08
CA GLU A 104 -9.53 10.93 -11.14
C GLU A 104 -8.92 12.26 -10.69
N VAL A 105 -7.93 12.75 -11.44
CA VAL A 105 -7.24 13.99 -11.14
C VAL A 105 -7.06 14.78 -12.42
N SER A 106 -7.03 16.13 -12.29
CA SER A 106 -6.86 17.01 -13.45
C SER A 106 -5.44 16.95 -14.02
N GLU A 107 -4.48 16.63 -13.18
CA GLU A 107 -3.06 16.57 -13.54
C GLU A 107 -2.38 15.50 -12.74
N ARG A 108 -1.46 14.77 -13.37
CA ARG A 108 -0.74 13.68 -12.72
C ARG A 108 0.74 13.80 -13.05
N GLU A 109 1.62 13.48 -12.09
CA GLU A 109 3.06 13.46 -12.35
C GLU A 109 3.39 12.41 -13.42
N ALA A 110 4.38 12.71 -14.27
CA ALA A 110 4.72 11.86 -15.40
C ALA A 110 5.05 10.42 -15.00
N LYS A 111 5.79 10.24 -13.91
CA LYS A 111 6.14 8.89 -13.41
C LYS A 111 4.92 8.15 -12.89
N GLU A 112 3.97 8.83 -12.27
CA GLU A 112 2.74 8.20 -11.80
C GLU A 112 1.87 7.77 -12.98
N GLU A 113 1.79 8.59 -14.02
CA GLU A 113 1.05 8.25 -15.24
C GLU A 113 1.66 7.02 -15.93
N ALA A 114 2.98 6.91 -15.91
CA ALA A 114 3.70 5.78 -16.50
C ALA A 114 3.60 4.49 -15.65
N PHE A 115 3.35 4.65 -14.35
CA PHE A 115 3.20 3.53 -13.43
C PHE A 115 1.91 2.77 -13.79
#